data_a18aa41f6d732edaac6e1533a0468030
#
_entry.id   a18aa41f6d732edaac6e1533a0468030
#
_cell.length_a   1.000
_cell.length_b   1.000
_cell.length_c   1.000
_cell.angle_alpha   90.00
_cell.angle_beta   90.00
_cell.angle_gamma   90.00
#
_symmetry.space_group_name_H-M   'P 1'
#
loop_
_entity.id
_entity.type
_entity.pdbx_description
1 polymer ?
#
loop_
_entity_poly.entity_id
_entity_poly.type
_entity_poly.pdbx_seq_one_letter_code
_entity_poly.pdbx_strand_id
1 'polypeptide(L)'
;VDDSTMVDPDREWLLAQVPMIREFLADELGLQLHMGKLHVREISQGIEFLGAFVKPFRDYVSRRTLERIEKQLIEMDLRNGEAVSRTVNSYLGIMSHSASYRVRQQLFDTDDMARIIEIDGDMLKSKPLAA
;
A
#
# COMPACT_ATOMS: atom_id res chain seq x y z
N VAL A 1 -13.15 -6.93 0.90
CA VAL A 1 -11.83 -7.20 1.49
C VAL A 1 -11.84 -8.64 1.93
N ASP A 2 -10.94 -9.43 1.41
CA ASP A 2 -10.82 -10.89 1.60
C ASP A 2 -9.50 -11.28 2.29
N ASP A 3 -8.62 -10.32 2.52
CA ASP A 3 -7.37 -10.53 3.25
C ASP A 3 -7.62 -10.45 4.76
N SER A 4 -7.05 -11.39 5.52
CA SER A 4 -7.10 -11.42 6.98
C SER A 4 -5.73 -11.69 7.59
N THR A 5 -5.50 -11.19 8.80
CA THR A 5 -4.26 -11.40 9.55
C THR A 5 -4.61 -11.79 10.98
N MET A 6 -3.89 -12.77 11.50
CA MET A 6 -3.98 -13.23 12.87
C MET A 6 -2.59 -13.22 13.51
N VAL A 7 -2.48 -12.78 14.75
CA VAL A 7 -1.21 -12.69 15.48
C VAL A 7 -1.35 -13.38 16.83
N ASP A 8 -0.44 -14.28 17.13
CA ASP A 8 -0.35 -14.96 18.41
C ASP A 8 1.11 -15.36 18.68
N PRO A 9 1.60 -15.36 19.93
CA PRO A 9 2.93 -15.85 20.26
C PRO A 9 3.09 -17.37 20.07
N ASP A 10 1.98 -18.13 20.12
CA ASP A 10 1.98 -19.57 19.92
C ASP A 10 1.76 -19.93 18.45
N ARG A 11 2.84 -20.33 17.80
CA ARG A 11 2.81 -20.74 16.39
C ARG A 11 1.95 -21.98 16.14
N GLU A 12 1.97 -22.93 17.07
CA GLU A 12 1.21 -24.18 16.92
C GLU A 12 -0.28 -23.91 17.04
N TRP A 13 -0.65 -23.03 17.96
CA TRP A 13 -2.01 -22.55 18.09
C TRP A 13 -2.51 -21.88 16.81
N LEU A 14 -1.70 -20.97 16.21
CA LEU A 14 -2.03 -20.33 14.93
C LEU A 14 -2.28 -21.35 13.82
N LEU A 15 -1.41 -22.36 13.72
CA LEU A 15 -1.57 -23.41 12.71
C LEU A 15 -2.83 -24.26 12.93
N ALA A 16 -3.21 -24.48 14.19
CA ALA A 16 -4.43 -25.19 14.53
C ALA A 16 -5.73 -24.44 14.14
N GLN A 17 -5.67 -23.10 13.99
CA GLN A 17 -6.82 -22.31 13.53
C GLN A 17 -7.10 -22.50 12.03
N VAL A 18 -6.09 -22.85 11.24
CA VAL A 18 -6.24 -22.94 9.77
C VAL A 18 -7.33 -23.90 9.32
N PRO A 19 -7.39 -25.16 9.80
CA PRO A 19 -8.49 -26.07 9.43
C PRO A 19 -9.86 -25.55 9.86
N MET A 20 -9.96 -24.94 11.04
CA MET A 20 -11.22 -24.37 11.55
C MET A 20 -11.71 -23.21 10.67
N ILE A 21 -10.81 -22.30 10.31
CA ILE A 21 -11.13 -21.18 9.39
C ILE A 21 -11.56 -21.72 8.04
N ARG A 22 -10.86 -22.72 7.51
CA ARG A 22 -11.19 -23.33 6.22
C ARG A 22 -12.57 -23.98 6.21
N GLU A 23 -12.90 -24.71 7.27
CA GLU A 23 -14.22 -25.34 7.45
C GLU A 23 -15.32 -24.28 7.53
N PHE A 24 -15.14 -23.28 8.39
CA PHE A 24 -16.07 -22.16 8.53
C PHE A 24 -16.31 -21.42 7.19
N LEU A 25 -15.24 -21.11 6.47
CA LEU A 25 -15.38 -20.43 5.18
C LEU A 25 -16.13 -21.26 4.15
N ALA A 26 -15.90 -22.57 4.13
CA ALA A 26 -16.56 -23.48 3.20
C ALA A 26 -18.04 -23.68 3.56
N ASP A 27 -18.34 -23.95 4.81
CA ASP A 27 -19.67 -24.38 5.26
C ASP A 27 -20.65 -23.22 5.43
N GLU A 28 -20.14 -22.08 5.98
CA GLU A 28 -21.01 -20.93 6.28
C GLU A 28 -21.05 -19.89 5.16
N LEU A 29 -19.97 -19.74 4.38
CA LEU A 29 -19.84 -18.68 3.39
C LEU A 29 -19.68 -19.18 1.95
N GLY A 30 -19.50 -20.48 1.73
CA GLY A 30 -19.24 -21.04 0.40
C GLY A 30 -17.90 -20.56 -0.21
N LEU A 31 -16.95 -20.14 0.64
CA LEU A 31 -15.65 -19.61 0.24
C LEU A 31 -14.54 -20.64 0.44
N GLN A 32 -13.48 -20.51 -0.32
CA GLN A 32 -12.30 -21.38 -0.19
C GLN A 32 -11.09 -20.59 0.29
N LEU A 33 -10.43 -21.09 1.34
CA LEU A 33 -9.15 -20.56 1.78
C LEU A 33 -8.04 -20.93 0.77
N HIS A 34 -7.37 -19.92 0.21
CA HIS A 34 -6.31 -20.12 -0.76
C HIS A 34 -4.99 -20.52 -0.07
N MET A 35 -4.74 -21.82 0.07
CA MET A 35 -3.60 -22.36 0.82
C MET A 35 -2.23 -21.86 0.30
N GLY A 36 -2.10 -21.59 -1.00
CA GLY A 36 -0.87 -21.03 -1.58
C GLY A 36 -0.57 -19.57 -1.18
N LYS A 37 -1.53 -18.89 -0.57
CA LYS A 37 -1.40 -17.51 -0.04
C LYS A 37 -1.39 -17.46 1.48
N LEU A 38 -1.46 -18.61 2.16
CA LEU A 38 -1.33 -18.69 3.60
C LEU A 38 0.14 -18.60 4.00
N HIS A 39 0.48 -17.62 4.83
CA HIS A 39 1.84 -17.42 5.32
C HIS A 39 1.86 -17.34 6.84
N VAL A 40 2.65 -18.19 7.48
CA VAL A 40 2.95 -18.10 8.91
C VAL A 40 4.42 -17.74 9.08
N ARG A 41 4.70 -16.59 9.67
CA ARG A 41 6.06 -16.06 9.83
C ARG A 41 6.20 -15.29 11.13
N GLU A 42 7.45 -15.03 11.52
CA GLU A 42 7.73 -14.17 12.65
C GLU A 42 7.35 -12.72 12.35
N ILE A 43 6.77 -12.03 13.34
CA ILE A 43 6.34 -10.64 13.22
C ILE A 43 7.52 -9.70 12.89
N SER A 44 8.73 -10.03 13.34
CA SER A 44 9.97 -9.30 13.04
C SER A 44 10.29 -9.22 11.54
N GLN A 45 9.88 -10.23 10.77
CA GLN A 45 10.06 -10.27 9.32
C GLN A 45 9.13 -9.31 8.58
N GLY A 46 8.04 -8.88 9.23
CA GLY A 46 7.00 -8.03 8.64
C GLY A 46 6.08 -8.79 7.70
N ILE A 47 4.99 -8.13 7.35
CA ILE A 47 3.95 -8.66 6.46
C ILE A 47 3.52 -7.58 5.47
N GLU A 48 3.26 -7.99 4.23
CA GLU A 48 2.57 -7.14 3.27
C GLU A 48 1.06 -7.29 3.49
N PHE A 49 0.39 -6.18 3.82
CA PHE A 49 -1.03 -6.14 4.09
C PHE A 49 -1.65 -4.83 3.60
N LEU A 50 -2.71 -4.91 2.82
CA LEU A 50 -3.45 -3.75 2.26
C LEU A 50 -2.56 -2.70 1.56
N GLY A 51 -1.53 -3.14 0.86
CA GLY A 51 -0.62 -2.25 0.12
C GLY A 51 0.49 -1.62 0.96
N ALA A 52 0.55 -1.91 2.25
CA ALA A 52 1.63 -1.56 3.15
C ALA A 52 2.50 -2.77 3.48
N PHE A 53 3.75 -2.54 3.82
CA PHE A 53 4.64 -3.52 4.43
C PHE A 53 4.80 -3.18 5.91
N VAL A 54 4.13 -3.95 6.76
CA VAL A 54 3.99 -3.70 8.20
C VAL A 54 5.07 -4.47 8.96
N LYS A 55 5.82 -3.77 9.81
CA LYS A 55 6.77 -4.30 10.79
C LYS A 55 6.39 -3.83 12.20
N PRO A 56 6.92 -4.46 13.25
CA PRO A 56 6.77 -3.92 14.60
C PRO A 56 7.21 -2.45 14.67
N PHE A 57 6.33 -1.60 15.16
CA PHE A 57 6.57 -0.15 15.36
C PHE A 57 6.79 0.70 14.09
N ARG A 58 6.68 0.13 12.91
CA ARG A 58 6.89 0.85 11.65
C ARG A 58 6.23 0.17 10.46
N ASP A 59 5.59 0.96 9.62
CA ASP A 59 5.01 0.55 8.35
C ASP A 59 5.62 1.32 7.19
N TYR A 60 5.65 0.69 6.04
CA TYR A 60 6.21 1.22 4.80
C TYR A 60 5.21 1.01 3.67
N VAL A 61 5.31 1.80 2.62
CA VAL A 61 4.61 1.50 1.36
C VAL A 61 5.16 0.19 0.79
N SER A 62 4.29 -0.72 0.39
CA SER A 62 4.74 -1.99 -0.17
C SER A 62 5.46 -1.80 -1.50
N ARG A 63 6.42 -2.68 -1.80
CA ARG A 63 7.16 -2.64 -3.07
C ARG A 63 6.22 -2.71 -4.28
N ARG A 64 5.21 -3.56 -4.22
CA ARG A 64 4.20 -3.69 -5.27
C ARG A 64 3.42 -2.39 -5.49
N THR A 65 3.10 -1.67 -4.42
CA THR A 65 2.43 -0.36 -4.51
C THR A 65 3.36 0.67 -5.17
N LEU A 66 4.64 0.70 -4.80
CA LEU A 66 5.63 1.61 -5.40
C LEU A 66 5.80 1.35 -6.90
N GLU A 67 6.01 0.11 -7.31
CA GLU A 67 6.15 -0.28 -8.71
C GLU A 67 4.92 0.13 -9.56
N ARG A 68 3.71 0.01 -8.97
CA ARG A 68 2.48 0.46 -9.61
C ARG A 68 2.42 1.98 -9.77
N ILE A 69 2.85 2.74 -8.75
CA ILE A 69 2.91 4.20 -8.79
C ILE A 69 3.92 4.65 -9.84
N GLU A 70 5.13 4.10 -9.83
CA GLU A 70 6.19 4.41 -10.79
C GLU A 70 5.73 4.18 -12.23
N LYS A 71 5.12 3.02 -12.48
CA LYS A 71 4.55 2.72 -13.81
C LYS A 71 3.50 3.75 -14.23
N GLN A 72 2.59 4.11 -13.35
CA GLN A 72 1.54 5.09 -13.63
C GLN A 72 2.11 6.48 -13.90
N LEU A 73 3.18 6.88 -13.19
CA LEU A 73 3.86 8.16 -13.41
C LEU A 73 4.52 8.22 -14.79
N ILE A 74 5.13 7.13 -15.23
CA ILE A 74 5.76 7.03 -16.57
C ILE A 74 4.70 7.14 -17.70
N GLU A 75 3.53 6.55 -17.49
CA GLU A 75 2.45 6.52 -18.49
C GLU A 75 1.55 7.77 -18.45
N MET A 76 1.78 8.69 -17.51
CA MET A 76 0.91 9.84 -17.28
C MET A 76 1.08 10.92 -18.35
N ASP A 77 -0.03 11.47 -18.84
CA ASP A 77 -0.01 12.67 -19.71
C ASP A 77 0.19 13.94 -18.88
N LEU A 78 1.41 14.45 -18.92
CA LEU A 78 1.83 15.62 -18.15
C LEU A 78 1.24 16.97 -18.65
N ARG A 79 0.51 16.98 -19.77
CA ARG A 79 -0.11 18.21 -20.33
C ARG A 79 -1.37 18.66 -19.58
N ASN A 80 -1.98 17.76 -18.81
CA ASN A 80 -3.18 18.07 -18.02
C ASN A 80 -2.85 18.16 -16.52
N GLY A 81 -2.49 19.34 -16.05
CA GLY A 81 -2.10 19.59 -14.67
C GLY A 81 -3.17 19.20 -13.62
N GLU A 82 -4.47 19.35 -13.93
CA GLU A 82 -5.54 18.91 -13.03
C GLU A 82 -5.59 17.39 -12.89
N ALA A 83 -5.45 16.65 -14.00
CA ALA A 83 -5.43 15.20 -13.96
C ALA A 83 -4.19 14.68 -13.23
N VAL A 84 -3.02 15.31 -13.48
CA VAL A 84 -1.77 15.02 -12.77
C VAL A 84 -1.94 15.24 -11.28
N SER A 85 -2.38 16.42 -10.85
CA SER A 85 -2.59 16.76 -9.43
C SER A 85 -3.57 15.79 -8.75
N ARG A 86 -4.66 15.42 -9.40
CA ARG A 86 -5.65 14.46 -8.87
C ARG A 86 -5.04 13.09 -8.65
N THR A 87 -4.26 12.60 -9.61
CA THR A 87 -3.58 11.31 -9.53
C THR A 87 -2.50 11.32 -8.43
N VAL A 88 -1.67 12.37 -8.40
CA VAL A 88 -0.66 12.54 -7.34
C VAL A 88 -1.30 12.60 -5.97
N ASN A 89 -2.38 13.37 -5.78
CA ASN A 89 -3.10 13.44 -4.51
C ASN A 89 -3.65 12.09 -4.06
N SER A 90 -4.14 11.27 -4.98
CA SER A 90 -4.58 9.90 -4.65
C SER A 90 -3.43 9.07 -4.07
N TYR A 91 -2.25 9.15 -4.67
CA TYR A 91 -1.07 8.42 -4.17
C TYR A 91 -0.51 9.00 -2.89
N LEU A 92 -0.42 10.33 -2.77
CA LEU A 92 -0.02 10.99 -1.52
C LEU A 92 -0.92 10.57 -0.36
N GLY A 93 -2.25 10.49 -0.60
CA GLY A 93 -3.22 10.00 0.38
C GLY A 93 -2.95 8.56 0.82
N ILE A 94 -2.72 7.64 -0.13
CA ILE A 94 -2.39 6.24 0.19
C ILE A 94 -1.08 6.15 0.99
N MET A 95 -0.06 6.89 0.59
CA MET A 95 1.27 6.84 1.19
C MET A 95 1.35 7.58 2.53
N SER A 96 0.45 8.53 2.82
CA SER A 96 0.44 9.32 4.05
C SER A 96 0.23 8.49 5.32
N HIS A 97 -0.36 7.31 5.18
CA HIS A 97 -0.61 6.38 6.29
C HIS A 97 0.62 5.56 6.69
N SER A 98 1.76 5.75 6.03
CA SER A 98 3.00 5.03 6.32
C SER A 98 4.20 5.98 6.40
N ALA A 99 5.33 5.49 6.93
CA ALA A 99 6.59 6.24 7.04
C ALA A 99 7.25 6.46 5.67
N SER A 100 6.61 7.26 4.81
CA SER A 100 6.91 7.35 3.37
C SER A 100 7.35 8.74 2.89
N TYR A 101 7.60 9.71 3.79
CA TYR A 101 7.93 11.09 3.38
C TYR A 101 9.06 11.17 2.34
N ARG A 102 10.20 10.52 2.60
CA ARG A 102 11.33 10.51 1.67
C ARG A 102 11.01 9.86 0.32
N VAL A 103 10.21 8.79 0.36
CA VAL A 103 9.78 8.10 -0.86
C VAL A 103 8.84 8.98 -1.67
N ARG A 104 7.93 9.71 -1.02
CA ARG A 104 7.05 10.69 -1.67
C ARG A 104 7.87 11.80 -2.34
N GLN A 105 8.88 12.35 -1.66
CA GLN A 105 9.80 13.30 -2.27
C GLN A 105 10.48 12.72 -3.52
N GLN A 106 11.04 11.53 -3.44
CA GLN A 106 11.74 10.91 -4.58
C GLN A 106 10.84 10.68 -5.79
N LEU A 107 9.56 10.33 -5.55
CA LEU A 107 8.60 10.05 -6.62
C LEU A 107 8.00 11.31 -7.27
N PHE A 108 7.73 12.33 -6.47
CA PHE A 108 6.88 13.45 -6.91
C PHE A 108 7.61 14.81 -6.92
N ASP A 109 8.70 14.97 -6.20
CA ASP A 109 9.50 16.20 -6.19
C ASP A 109 10.58 16.15 -7.30
N THR A 110 10.10 16.10 -8.54
CA THR A 110 10.94 16.05 -9.74
C THR A 110 10.77 17.32 -10.56
N ASP A 111 11.77 17.68 -11.35
CA ASP A 111 11.73 18.89 -12.22
C ASP A 111 10.50 18.89 -13.16
N ASP A 112 10.11 17.74 -13.66
CA ASP A 112 8.96 17.62 -14.55
C ASP A 112 7.65 17.86 -13.80
N MET A 113 7.50 17.32 -12.59
CA MET A 113 6.33 17.55 -11.75
C MET A 113 6.26 19.00 -11.27
N ALA A 114 7.39 19.60 -10.87
CA ALA A 114 7.46 20.98 -10.42
C ALA A 114 7.06 22.03 -11.48
N ARG A 115 7.06 21.65 -12.76
CA ARG A 115 6.55 22.50 -13.87
C ARG A 115 5.04 22.44 -14.05
N ILE A 116 4.37 21.51 -13.41
CA ILE A 116 2.95 21.17 -13.67
C ILE A 116 2.10 21.34 -12.42
N ILE A 117 2.64 20.92 -11.29
CA ILE A 117 1.96 20.95 -9.99
C ILE A 117 2.88 21.55 -8.92
N GLU A 118 2.27 22.16 -7.92
CA GLU A 118 2.92 22.54 -6.67
C GLU A 118 2.51 21.54 -5.59
N ILE A 119 3.48 21.01 -4.84
CA ILE A 119 3.25 20.07 -3.74
C ILE A 119 3.60 20.78 -2.42
N ASP A 120 2.79 20.59 -1.38
CA ASP A 120 3.03 21.17 -0.07
C ASP A 120 4.29 20.59 0.60
N GLY A 121 4.84 21.33 1.58
CA GLY A 121 6.09 20.96 2.26
C GLY A 121 6.00 19.63 3.03
N ASP A 122 4.78 19.20 3.40
CA ASP A 122 4.53 17.93 4.09
C ASP A 122 4.32 16.75 3.12
N MET A 123 4.35 17.04 1.82
CA MET A 123 4.12 16.06 0.75
C MET A 123 2.77 15.33 0.90
N LEU A 124 1.72 16.06 1.28
CA LEU A 124 0.38 15.50 1.51
C LEU A 124 -0.64 15.92 0.44
N LYS A 125 -0.41 17.08 -0.19
CA LYS A 125 -1.31 17.61 -1.20
C LYS A 125 -0.56 18.26 -2.35
N SER A 126 -1.12 18.14 -3.54
CA SER A 126 -0.69 18.89 -4.72
C SER A 126 -1.84 19.72 -5.27
N LYS A 127 -1.50 20.80 -5.99
CA LYS A 127 -2.42 21.60 -6.80
C LYS A 127 -1.79 21.87 -8.16
N PRO A 128 -2.58 21.98 -9.23
CA PRO A 128 -2.03 22.40 -10.53
C PRO A 128 -1.44 23.81 -10.42
N LEU A 129 -0.37 24.06 -11.16
CA LEU A 129 0.14 25.41 -11.31
C LEU A 129 -0.91 26.25 -12.07
N ALA A 130 -1.09 27.51 -11.66
CA ALA A 130 -1.91 28.45 -12.41
C ALA A 130 -1.31 28.67 -13.80
N ALA A 131 -2.13 28.60 -14.82
CA ALA A 131 -1.74 28.87 -16.20
C ALA A 131 -1.34 30.34 -16.38
#